data_7ed1c29a71a5aeea6dd5f61fe5235d18
#
_entry.id   7ed1c29a71a5aeea6dd5f61fe5235d18
#
_cell.length_a   1.000
_cell.length_b   1.000
_cell.length_c   1.000
_cell.angle_alpha   90.00
_cell.angle_beta   90.00
_cell.angle_gamma   90.00
#
_symmetry.space_group_name_H-M   'P 1'
#
loop_
_entity.id
_entity.type
_entity.pdbx_description
1 polymer ?
#
loop_
_entity_poly.entity_id
_entity_poly.type
_entity_poly.pdbx_seq_one_letter_code
_entity_poly.pdbx_strand_id
1 'polypeptide(L)'
;MGVTDVNIEINDVVGRLSYRCDILFRVIDIRMIDGHKTAVLYGEDFRLIADAPFHDLKKMDPREQDLITEEFRSKEEQSLDLFRQDIELLKYKQEYSVTNAYRDDYNYFQVPGKVLHLDGDPSYLRKCLDLYEKIGVPVKGVHCGETEMPQQIGPLIDKYRPNIIVLTGHDAYSKSKGAKADINAYRHSKYFVQAVREARSKSPHLDQLVIFAGACQSHFESLIHAGANFASSPSRVNIHALDPVYIVAKICFTGFKDSVNVWDVIRNTLTGDKGLGGIETKGVLRTGMPYKISEEE
;
A
#
# COMPACT_ATOMS: atom_id res chain seq x y z
N MET A 1 40.10 -15.94 9.35
CA MET A 1 38.89 -16.36 10.05
C MET A 1 37.98 -16.99 9.01
N GLY A 2 37.74 -18.30 9.13
CA GLY A 2 37.05 -19.06 8.12
C GLY A 2 35.62 -18.59 7.95
N VAL A 3 35.25 -18.32 6.71
CA VAL A 3 33.85 -18.16 6.31
C VAL A 3 33.20 -19.54 6.54
N THR A 4 32.47 -19.69 7.62
CA THR A 4 31.56 -20.83 7.77
C THR A 4 30.58 -20.74 6.60
N ASP A 5 30.65 -21.69 5.67
CA ASP A 5 29.66 -21.88 4.63
C ASP A 5 28.32 -22.06 5.34
N VAL A 6 27.56 -20.98 5.44
CA VAL A 6 26.20 -21.04 6.00
C VAL A 6 25.38 -21.79 4.96
N ASN A 7 24.95 -23.01 5.30
CA ASN A 7 24.08 -23.79 4.43
C ASN A 7 22.69 -23.12 4.39
N ILE A 8 22.46 -22.30 3.35
CA ILE A 8 21.21 -21.64 3.09
C ILE A 8 20.45 -22.43 2.04
N GLU A 9 19.19 -22.74 2.32
CA GLU A 9 18.30 -23.54 1.49
C GLU A 9 17.04 -22.72 1.12
N ILE A 10 16.31 -23.20 0.12
CA ILE A 10 15.00 -22.63 -0.24
C ILE A 10 14.05 -22.77 0.95
N ASN A 11 13.27 -21.75 1.22
CA ASN A 11 12.39 -21.54 2.36
C ASN A 11 13.08 -21.13 3.68
N ASP A 12 14.40 -21.05 3.74
CA ASP A 12 15.05 -20.46 4.89
C ASP A 12 14.69 -18.99 5.04
N VAL A 13 14.57 -18.55 6.30
CA VAL A 13 14.43 -17.13 6.64
C VAL A 13 15.82 -16.56 6.89
N VAL A 14 16.15 -15.50 6.18
CA VAL A 14 17.46 -14.85 6.19
C VAL A 14 17.36 -13.35 6.38
N GLY A 15 18.41 -12.74 6.92
CA GLY A 15 18.64 -11.31 6.91
C GLY A 15 19.86 -10.98 6.07
N ARG A 16 19.92 -9.75 5.53
CA ARG A 16 21.10 -9.25 4.81
C ARG A 16 22.07 -8.55 5.75
N LEU A 17 23.29 -9.02 5.80
CA LEU A 17 24.36 -8.46 6.65
C LEU A 17 24.68 -7.01 6.30
N SER A 18 24.68 -6.67 5.01
CA SER A 18 24.88 -5.30 4.50
C SER A 18 23.83 -4.30 4.99
N TYR A 19 22.67 -4.78 5.42
CA TYR A 19 21.57 -4.00 5.99
C TYR A 19 21.29 -4.33 7.46
N ARG A 20 22.25 -4.94 8.16
CA ARG A 20 22.16 -5.30 9.59
C ARG A 20 20.99 -6.23 9.92
N CYS A 21 20.55 -7.02 8.95
CA CYS A 21 19.38 -7.92 9.07
C CYS A 21 18.11 -7.20 9.53
N ASP A 22 17.87 -5.98 9.06
CA ASP A 22 16.71 -5.13 9.43
C ASP A 22 15.39 -5.61 8.83
N ILE A 23 15.45 -6.45 7.80
CA ILE A 23 14.29 -7.05 7.14
C ILE A 23 14.47 -8.55 7.07
N LEU A 24 13.40 -9.29 7.38
CA LEU A 24 13.33 -10.73 7.17
C LEU A 24 12.96 -11.06 5.72
N PHE A 25 13.73 -11.96 5.14
CA PHE A 25 13.48 -12.47 3.80
C PHE A 25 13.36 -13.99 3.82
N ARG A 26 12.45 -14.52 2.99
CA ARG A 26 12.39 -15.93 2.66
C ARG A 26 13.17 -16.19 1.39
N VAL A 27 14.02 -17.20 1.38
CA VAL A 27 14.73 -17.65 0.18
C VAL A 27 13.73 -18.38 -0.71
N ILE A 28 13.45 -17.84 -1.91
CA ILE A 28 12.51 -18.44 -2.87
C ILE A 28 13.19 -19.14 -4.03
N ASP A 29 14.45 -18.82 -4.30
CA ASP A 29 15.24 -19.45 -5.36
C ASP A 29 16.74 -19.27 -5.09
N ILE A 30 17.57 -20.16 -5.66
CA ILE A 30 19.02 -20.08 -5.57
C ILE A 30 19.60 -20.26 -6.98
N ARG A 31 20.41 -19.29 -7.39
CA ARG A 31 20.99 -19.21 -8.74
C ARG A 31 22.51 -19.06 -8.69
N MET A 32 23.15 -19.43 -9.78
CA MET A 32 24.56 -19.08 -10.02
C MET A 32 24.60 -17.83 -10.90
N ILE A 33 25.13 -16.73 -10.38
CA ILE A 33 25.32 -15.47 -11.11
C ILE A 33 26.80 -15.12 -11.04
N ASP A 34 27.46 -14.99 -12.21
CA ASP A 34 28.88 -14.67 -12.33
C ASP A 34 29.80 -15.59 -11.49
N GLY A 35 29.45 -16.88 -11.41
CA GLY A 35 30.21 -17.90 -10.66
C GLY A 35 29.97 -17.88 -9.14
N HIS A 36 29.05 -17.03 -8.65
CA HIS A 36 28.71 -16.93 -7.22
C HIS A 36 27.29 -17.42 -6.94
N LYS A 37 27.12 -18.19 -5.86
CA LYS A 37 25.77 -18.53 -5.37
C LYS A 37 25.06 -17.27 -4.91
N THR A 38 23.89 -17.02 -5.49
CA THR A 38 23.03 -15.87 -5.21
C THR A 38 21.63 -16.37 -4.89
N ALA A 39 21.08 -15.93 -3.76
CA ALA A 39 19.71 -16.23 -3.38
C ALA A 39 18.75 -15.16 -3.90
N VAL A 40 17.59 -15.60 -4.38
CA VAL A 40 16.44 -14.74 -4.62
C VAL A 40 15.60 -14.69 -3.35
N LEU A 41 15.39 -13.48 -2.86
CA LEU A 41 14.80 -13.19 -1.55
C LEU A 41 13.43 -12.55 -1.71
N TYR A 42 12.47 -13.03 -0.95
CA TYR A 42 11.12 -12.47 -0.84
C TYR A 42 10.93 -11.89 0.56
N GLY A 43 10.59 -10.60 0.66
CA GLY A 43 10.36 -9.92 1.94
C GLY A 43 9.12 -10.47 2.66
N GLU A 44 9.19 -10.66 3.98
CA GLU A 44 8.04 -11.16 4.76
C GLU A 44 6.97 -10.06 4.94
N ASP A 45 7.37 -8.82 5.20
CA ASP A 45 6.47 -7.70 5.48
C ASP A 45 6.62 -6.52 4.51
N PHE A 46 7.67 -6.54 3.71
CA PHE A 46 7.94 -5.53 2.68
C PHE A 46 7.76 -6.11 1.28
N ARG A 47 7.13 -5.36 0.38
CA ARG A 47 6.91 -5.73 -1.04
C ARG A 47 8.21 -5.75 -1.83
N LEU A 48 9.19 -6.52 -1.39
CA LEU A 48 10.54 -6.54 -1.92
C LEU A 48 10.94 -7.93 -2.40
N ILE A 49 11.33 -8.02 -3.67
CA ILE A 49 12.08 -9.16 -4.21
C ILE A 49 13.49 -8.66 -4.53
N ALA A 50 14.47 -9.24 -3.90
CA ALA A 50 15.88 -8.86 -4.02
C ALA A 50 16.76 -10.06 -4.33
N ASP A 51 17.91 -9.81 -4.93
CA ASP A 51 18.98 -10.80 -5.08
C ASP A 51 20.09 -10.48 -4.08
N ALA A 52 20.67 -11.49 -3.46
CA ALA A 52 21.82 -11.30 -2.58
C ALA A 52 22.80 -12.49 -2.67
N PRO A 53 24.11 -12.21 -2.74
CA PRO A 53 25.10 -13.25 -2.69
C PRO A 53 25.13 -13.91 -1.30
N PHE A 54 25.45 -15.19 -1.22
CA PHE A 54 25.41 -15.96 0.02
C PHE A 54 26.26 -15.36 1.14
N HIS A 55 27.40 -14.73 0.82
CA HIS A 55 28.25 -14.10 1.82
C HIS A 55 27.62 -12.86 2.49
N ASP A 56 26.56 -12.29 1.91
CA ASP A 56 25.77 -11.17 2.48
C ASP A 56 24.57 -11.67 3.29
N LEU A 57 24.39 -12.99 3.42
CA LEU A 57 23.22 -13.55 4.07
C LEU A 57 23.59 -14.16 5.43
N LYS A 58 22.69 -13.97 6.38
CA LYS A 58 22.68 -14.64 7.67
C LYS A 58 21.38 -15.41 7.79
N LYS A 59 21.46 -16.74 8.04
CA LYS A 59 20.28 -17.52 8.41
C LYS A 59 19.84 -17.07 9.79
N MET A 60 18.58 -16.65 9.89
CA MET A 60 18.02 -16.15 11.14
C MET A 60 17.54 -17.31 12.01
N ASP A 61 17.96 -17.34 13.26
CA ASP A 61 17.43 -18.31 14.19
C ASP A 61 15.98 -17.96 14.61
N PRO A 62 15.18 -18.94 15.12
CA PRO A 62 13.78 -18.69 15.46
C PRO A 62 13.59 -17.54 16.46
N ARG A 63 14.50 -17.34 17.41
CA ARG A 63 14.39 -16.26 18.41
C ARG A 63 14.64 -14.90 17.78
N GLU A 64 15.60 -14.81 16.85
CA GLU A 64 15.86 -13.57 16.11
C GLU A 64 14.68 -13.23 15.19
N GLN A 65 14.07 -14.24 14.55
CA GLN A 65 12.86 -14.07 13.75
C GLN A 65 11.70 -13.54 14.61
N ASP A 66 11.45 -14.17 15.77
CA ASP A 66 10.40 -13.78 16.70
C ASP A 66 10.56 -12.32 17.16
N LEU A 67 11.78 -11.90 17.50
CA LEU A 67 12.06 -10.53 17.95
C LEU A 67 11.74 -9.50 16.86
N ILE A 68 12.18 -9.73 15.62
CA ILE A 68 11.92 -8.82 14.50
C ILE A 68 10.42 -8.81 14.17
N THR A 69 9.79 -9.97 14.11
CA THR A 69 8.36 -10.11 13.84
C THR A 69 7.53 -9.39 14.90
N GLU A 70 7.87 -9.53 16.19
CA GLU A 70 7.16 -8.86 17.28
C GLU A 70 7.34 -7.34 17.24
N GLU A 71 8.52 -6.83 16.83
CA GLU A 71 8.73 -5.40 16.63
C GLU A 71 7.82 -4.86 15.52
N PHE A 72 7.71 -5.54 14.38
CA PHE A 72 6.82 -5.14 13.29
C PHE A 72 5.36 -5.23 13.70
N ARG A 73 4.95 -6.30 14.37
CA ARG A 73 3.60 -6.48 14.88
C ARG A 73 3.20 -5.37 15.85
N SER A 74 4.09 -5.01 16.77
CA SER A 74 3.84 -3.88 17.69
C SER A 74 3.65 -2.57 16.94
N LYS A 75 4.43 -2.30 15.89
CA LYS A 75 4.26 -1.12 15.03
C LYS A 75 2.93 -1.15 14.26
N GLU A 76 2.54 -2.32 13.75
CA GLU A 76 1.24 -2.49 13.07
C GLU A 76 0.06 -2.23 14.03
N GLU A 77 0.12 -2.75 15.25
CA GLU A 77 -0.89 -2.52 16.27
C GLU A 77 -0.98 -1.03 16.64
N GLN A 78 0.15 -0.36 16.85
CA GLN A 78 0.20 1.08 17.11
C GLN A 78 -0.39 1.89 15.96
N SER A 79 -0.04 1.57 14.71
CA SER A 79 -0.61 2.24 13.52
C SER A 79 -2.12 2.05 13.43
N LEU A 80 -2.60 0.84 13.71
CA LEU A 80 -4.03 0.54 13.71
C LEU A 80 -4.78 1.29 14.81
N ASP A 81 -4.21 1.41 15.99
CA ASP A 81 -4.81 2.15 17.12
C ASP A 81 -4.85 3.65 16.85
N LEU A 82 -3.78 4.24 16.31
CA LEU A 82 -3.77 5.63 15.86
C LEU A 82 -4.83 5.87 14.78
N PHE A 83 -4.94 4.94 13.83
CA PHE A 83 -5.95 5.02 12.78
C PHE A 83 -7.38 4.97 13.36
N ARG A 84 -7.65 4.08 14.32
CA ARG A 84 -8.96 3.98 14.99
C ARG A 84 -9.32 5.28 15.71
N GLN A 85 -8.38 5.85 16.45
CA GLN A 85 -8.58 7.15 17.13
C GLN A 85 -8.90 8.26 16.12
N ASP A 86 -8.20 8.32 15.00
CA ASP A 86 -8.47 9.27 13.93
C ASP A 86 -9.86 9.10 13.31
N ILE A 87 -10.31 7.88 13.11
CA ILE A 87 -11.64 7.60 12.57
C ILE A 87 -12.74 7.99 13.57
N GLU A 88 -12.55 7.76 14.86
CA GLU A 88 -13.49 8.20 15.89
C GLU A 88 -13.62 9.72 15.92
N LEU A 89 -12.52 10.45 15.83
CA LEU A 89 -12.53 11.90 15.72
C LEU A 89 -13.25 12.41 14.47
N LEU A 90 -13.03 11.74 13.32
CA LEU A 90 -13.74 12.07 12.08
C LEU A 90 -15.24 11.79 12.17
N LYS A 91 -15.64 10.69 12.78
CA LYS A 91 -17.06 10.37 13.03
C LYS A 91 -17.71 11.44 13.91
N TYR A 92 -17.09 11.80 15.01
CA TYR A 92 -17.59 12.85 15.90
C TYR A 92 -17.76 14.19 15.18
N LYS A 93 -16.77 14.60 14.38
CA LYS A 93 -16.84 15.84 13.58
C LYS A 93 -17.99 15.81 12.56
N GLN A 94 -18.19 14.66 11.92
CA GLN A 94 -19.25 14.47 10.92
C GLN A 94 -20.64 14.44 11.56
N GLU A 95 -20.77 13.75 12.68
CA GLU A 95 -22.01 13.73 13.47
C GLU A 95 -22.42 15.16 13.88
N TYR A 96 -21.48 15.93 14.44
CA TYR A 96 -21.70 17.34 14.74
C TYR A 96 -22.12 18.15 13.51
N SER A 97 -21.48 17.93 12.37
CA SER A 97 -21.81 18.64 11.11
C SER A 97 -23.18 18.28 10.54
N VAL A 98 -23.63 17.02 10.70
CA VAL A 98 -24.93 16.54 10.18
C VAL A 98 -26.07 16.96 11.10
N THR A 99 -25.87 16.87 12.41
CA THR A 99 -26.89 17.17 13.41
C THR A 99 -26.97 18.67 13.74
N ASN A 100 -25.98 19.47 13.32
CA ASN A 100 -25.83 20.89 13.65
C ASN A 100 -25.91 21.13 15.17
N ALA A 101 -25.52 20.14 15.96
CA ALA A 101 -25.61 20.09 17.44
C ALA A 101 -27.05 20.24 18.01
N TYR A 102 -28.08 20.12 17.19
CA TYR A 102 -29.44 20.45 17.63
C TYR A 102 -30.26 19.29 18.22
N ARG A 103 -29.90 18.00 17.99
CA ARG A 103 -30.61 16.86 18.59
C ARG A 103 -29.81 15.56 18.56
N ASP A 104 -29.92 14.77 19.62
CA ASP A 104 -29.36 13.41 19.75
C ASP A 104 -30.14 12.32 18.97
N ASP A 105 -31.25 12.64 18.32
CA ASP A 105 -32.22 11.69 17.76
C ASP A 105 -32.21 11.57 16.22
N TYR A 106 -31.24 12.17 15.53
CA TYR A 106 -31.17 12.02 14.08
C TYR A 106 -30.37 10.78 13.69
N ASN A 107 -31.06 9.73 13.26
CA ASN A 107 -30.44 8.61 12.59
C ASN A 107 -29.86 9.07 11.24
N TYR A 108 -28.57 8.95 11.07
CA TYR A 108 -27.90 9.15 9.78
C TYR A 108 -27.18 7.86 9.36
N PHE A 109 -26.94 7.71 8.06
CA PHE A 109 -26.14 6.61 7.54
C PHE A 109 -24.93 7.13 6.78
N GLN A 110 -23.88 6.32 6.74
CA GLN A 110 -22.66 6.64 6.03
C GLN A 110 -22.38 5.61 4.95
N VAL A 111 -21.96 6.09 3.78
CA VAL A 111 -21.56 5.26 2.64
C VAL A 111 -20.10 5.53 2.35
N PRO A 112 -19.20 4.64 2.79
CA PRO A 112 -17.77 4.76 2.49
C PRO A 112 -17.53 4.54 1.00
N GLY A 113 -16.39 5.07 0.51
CA GLY A 113 -15.99 4.89 -0.87
C GLY A 113 -15.66 3.43 -1.20
N LYS A 114 -15.94 3.02 -2.43
CA LYS A 114 -15.59 1.70 -2.95
C LYS A 114 -14.14 1.68 -3.43
N VAL A 115 -13.37 0.71 -2.97
CA VAL A 115 -11.96 0.52 -3.33
C VAL A 115 -11.83 -0.61 -4.36
N LEU A 116 -11.02 -0.37 -5.38
CA LEU A 116 -10.52 -1.40 -6.29
C LEU A 116 -9.00 -1.52 -6.08
N HIS A 117 -8.53 -2.65 -5.57
CA HIS A 117 -7.12 -2.89 -5.28
C HIS A 117 -6.55 -3.95 -6.23
N LEU A 118 -5.69 -3.54 -7.16
CA LEU A 118 -4.90 -4.42 -8.00
C LEU A 118 -3.52 -4.59 -7.38
N ASP A 119 -3.10 -5.83 -7.24
CA ASP A 119 -1.80 -6.15 -6.66
C ASP A 119 -1.08 -7.23 -7.49
N GLY A 120 0.20 -7.00 -7.77
CA GLY A 120 1.06 -7.96 -8.45
C GLY A 120 1.41 -9.19 -7.61
N ASP A 121 1.12 -9.16 -6.31
CA ASP A 121 1.42 -10.25 -5.39
C ASP A 121 0.17 -10.72 -4.62
N PRO A 122 -0.23 -12.00 -4.76
CA PRO A 122 -1.44 -12.51 -4.11
C PRO A 122 -1.34 -12.59 -2.59
N SER A 123 -0.14 -12.74 -2.03
CA SER A 123 0.07 -12.85 -0.58
C SER A 123 -0.09 -11.49 0.09
N TYR A 124 0.51 -10.45 -0.50
CA TYR A 124 0.34 -9.08 -0.01
C TYR A 124 -1.07 -8.56 -0.24
N LEU A 125 -1.69 -8.91 -1.38
CA LEU A 125 -3.10 -8.60 -1.59
C LEU A 125 -3.97 -9.16 -0.47
N ARG A 126 -3.76 -10.42 -0.08
CA ARG A 126 -4.51 -11.04 1.03
C ARG A 126 -4.32 -10.29 2.34
N LYS A 127 -3.08 -9.99 2.75
CA LYS A 127 -2.80 -9.17 3.95
C LYS A 127 -3.54 -7.83 3.91
N CYS A 128 -3.58 -7.17 2.75
CA CYS A 128 -4.32 -5.91 2.58
C CYS A 128 -5.83 -6.11 2.71
N LEU A 129 -6.40 -7.16 2.10
CA LEU A 129 -7.83 -7.46 2.18
C LEU A 129 -8.28 -7.74 3.61
N ASP A 130 -7.48 -8.51 4.37
CA ASP A 130 -7.73 -8.80 5.78
C ASP A 130 -7.76 -7.51 6.63
N LEU A 131 -6.88 -6.56 6.33
CA LEU A 131 -6.88 -5.26 7.02
C LEU A 131 -8.06 -4.40 6.61
N TYR A 132 -8.41 -4.31 5.31
CA TYR A 132 -9.61 -3.60 4.85
C TYR A 132 -10.87 -4.12 5.54
N GLU A 133 -11.02 -5.44 5.67
CA GLU A 133 -12.14 -6.07 6.38
C GLU A 133 -12.16 -5.64 7.85
N LYS A 134 -11.03 -5.73 8.57
CA LYS A 134 -10.91 -5.33 9.98
C LYS A 134 -11.30 -3.88 10.24
N ILE A 135 -11.08 -2.99 9.29
CA ILE A 135 -11.37 -1.55 9.41
C ILE A 135 -12.67 -1.13 8.73
N GLY A 136 -13.38 -2.07 8.08
CA GLY A 136 -14.69 -1.84 7.48
C GLY A 136 -14.66 -1.04 6.16
N VAL A 137 -13.60 -1.15 5.36
CA VAL A 137 -13.49 -0.52 4.04
C VAL A 137 -14.00 -1.47 2.95
N PRO A 138 -15.03 -1.08 2.16
CA PRO A 138 -15.50 -1.89 1.05
C PRO A 138 -14.46 -1.99 -0.07
N VAL A 139 -13.94 -3.16 -0.31
CA VAL A 139 -12.86 -3.38 -1.29
C VAL A 139 -13.16 -4.53 -2.24
N LYS A 140 -12.75 -4.36 -3.50
CA LYS A 140 -12.59 -5.45 -4.48
C LYS A 140 -11.12 -5.63 -4.77
N GLY A 141 -10.52 -6.72 -4.27
CA GLY A 141 -9.16 -7.12 -4.59
C GLY A 141 -9.09 -7.91 -5.91
N VAL A 142 -8.06 -7.64 -6.70
CA VAL A 142 -7.76 -8.34 -7.96
C VAL A 142 -6.25 -8.60 -8.02
N HIS A 143 -5.85 -9.86 -8.02
CA HIS A 143 -4.46 -10.20 -8.35
C HIS A 143 -4.25 -9.99 -9.84
N CYS A 144 -3.25 -9.18 -10.20
CA CYS A 144 -2.94 -8.81 -11.58
C CYS A 144 -1.46 -8.45 -11.68
N GLY A 145 -0.71 -9.18 -12.49
CA GLY A 145 0.71 -8.89 -12.71
C GLY A 145 0.92 -7.43 -13.18
N GLU A 146 2.00 -6.80 -12.73
CA GLU A 146 2.25 -5.37 -12.97
C GLU A 146 2.24 -5.02 -14.45
N THR A 147 2.73 -5.93 -15.30
CA THR A 147 2.76 -5.75 -16.77
C THR A 147 1.37 -5.77 -17.42
N GLU A 148 0.39 -6.38 -16.76
CA GLU A 148 -0.98 -6.53 -17.24
C GLU A 148 -1.91 -5.42 -16.74
N MET A 149 -1.55 -4.74 -15.65
CA MET A 149 -2.37 -3.70 -15.03
C MET A 149 -2.87 -2.64 -16.00
N PRO A 150 -2.04 -2.12 -16.96
CA PRO A 150 -2.51 -1.11 -17.91
C PRO A 150 -3.69 -1.56 -18.78
N GLN A 151 -3.73 -2.84 -19.16
CA GLN A 151 -4.82 -3.39 -19.99
C GLN A 151 -6.04 -3.74 -19.14
N GLN A 152 -5.84 -4.13 -17.88
CA GLN A 152 -6.92 -4.61 -17.01
C GLN A 152 -7.68 -3.48 -16.33
N ILE A 153 -7.04 -2.34 -16.04
CA ILE A 153 -7.61 -1.31 -15.19
C ILE A 153 -8.86 -0.66 -15.79
N GLY A 154 -8.88 -0.36 -17.09
CA GLY A 154 -10.03 0.27 -17.76
C GLY A 154 -11.32 -0.56 -17.63
N PRO A 155 -11.35 -1.83 -18.09
CA PRO A 155 -12.49 -2.74 -17.91
C PRO A 155 -12.93 -2.92 -16.45
N LEU A 156 -11.99 -2.95 -15.50
CA LEU A 156 -12.30 -3.09 -14.07
C LEU A 156 -12.96 -1.83 -13.51
N ILE A 157 -12.54 -0.64 -13.92
CA ILE A 157 -13.20 0.63 -13.57
C ILE A 157 -14.63 0.63 -14.06
N ASP A 158 -14.87 0.28 -15.33
CA ASP A 158 -16.20 0.24 -15.93
C ASP A 158 -17.14 -0.74 -15.19
N LYS A 159 -16.59 -1.89 -14.76
CA LYS A 159 -17.32 -2.94 -14.05
C LYS A 159 -17.66 -2.57 -12.61
N TYR A 160 -16.66 -2.10 -11.84
CA TYR A 160 -16.81 -1.92 -10.39
C TYR A 160 -17.14 -0.50 -9.97
N ARG A 161 -16.89 0.49 -10.83
CA ARG A 161 -17.10 1.92 -10.58
C ARG A 161 -16.57 2.35 -9.21
N PRO A 162 -15.25 2.20 -8.98
CA PRO A 162 -14.64 2.52 -7.70
C PRO A 162 -14.56 4.02 -7.49
N ASN A 163 -14.47 4.45 -6.23
CA ASN A 163 -14.09 5.81 -5.84
C ASN A 163 -12.56 5.93 -5.66
N ILE A 164 -11.93 4.82 -5.31
CA ILE A 164 -10.49 4.75 -5.05
C ILE A 164 -9.90 3.55 -5.77
N ILE A 165 -8.74 3.75 -6.41
CA ILE A 165 -7.94 2.69 -7.01
C ILE A 165 -6.61 2.58 -6.27
N VAL A 166 -6.17 1.35 -6.04
CA VAL A 166 -4.85 1.02 -5.51
C VAL A 166 -4.15 0.12 -6.52
N LEU A 167 -2.97 0.54 -6.96
CA LEU A 167 -2.10 -0.19 -7.89
C LEU A 167 -0.79 -0.50 -7.17
N THR A 168 -0.63 -1.72 -6.69
CA THR A 168 0.55 -2.16 -5.94
C THR A 168 1.14 -3.45 -6.50
N GLY A 169 2.32 -3.80 -6.04
CA GLY A 169 3.03 -4.99 -6.49
C GLY A 169 4.50 -4.89 -6.09
N HIS A 170 5.40 -5.32 -6.97
CA HIS A 170 6.83 -5.26 -6.79
C HIS A 170 7.45 -4.22 -7.72
N ASP A 171 8.39 -3.43 -7.20
CA ASP A 171 9.24 -2.58 -8.02
C ASP A 171 10.64 -2.50 -7.39
N ALA A 172 11.62 -2.12 -8.18
CA ALA A 172 12.97 -1.95 -7.71
C ALA A 172 13.75 -1.04 -8.66
N TYR A 173 14.51 -0.11 -8.09
CA TYR A 173 15.49 0.67 -8.82
C TYR A 173 16.76 -0.14 -9.05
N SER A 174 17.28 -0.12 -10.27
CA SER A 174 18.54 -0.75 -10.65
C SER A 174 19.55 0.27 -11.15
N LYS A 175 20.58 0.53 -10.35
CA LYS A 175 21.66 1.46 -10.69
C LYS A 175 22.39 1.09 -12.00
N SER A 176 22.45 -0.21 -12.32
CA SER A 176 23.09 -0.71 -13.55
C SER A 176 22.29 -0.39 -14.81
N LYS A 177 20.98 -0.07 -14.69
CA LYS A 177 20.09 0.25 -15.82
C LYS A 177 19.97 1.73 -16.10
N GLY A 178 20.43 2.60 -15.19
CA GLY A 178 20.34 4.05 -15.42
C GLY A 178 20.31 4.90 -14.16
N ALA A 179 20.17 6.21 -14.34
CA ALA A 179 20.03 7.16 -13.25
C ALA A 179 18.67 7.04 -12.54
N LYS A 180 18.57 7.52 -11.30
CA LYS A 180 17.30 7.52 -10.52
C LYS A 180 16.15 8.28 -11.21
N ALA A 181 16.47 9.23 -12.09
CA ALA A 181 15.48 10.00 -12.85
C ALA A 181 14.97 9.26 -14.10
N ASP A 182 15.62 8.17 -14.51
CA ASP A 182 15.21 7.39 -15.68
C ASP A 182 14.24 6.27 -15.24
N ILE A 183 13.00 6.38 -15.69
CA ILE A 183 11.96 5.38 -15.39
C ILE A 183 12.32 3.97 -15.90
N ASN A 184 13.17 3.86 -16.93
CA ASN A 184 13.60 2.58 -17.45
C ASN A 184 14.59 1.85 -16.52
N ALA A 185 15.17 2.58 -15.57
CA ALA A 185 15.99 1.98 -14.52
C ALA A 185 15.17 1.24 -13.44
N TYR A 186 13.84 1.31 -13.53
CA TYR A 186 12.93 0.66 -12.60
C TYR A 186 12.28 -0.59 -13.23
N ARG A 187 12.02 -1.60 -12.38
CA ARG A 187 11.47 -2.87 -12.86
C ARG A 187 10.05 -2.71 -13.42
N HIS A 188 9.14 -2.07 -12.67
CA HIS A 188 7.73 -1.99 -13.00
C HIS A 188 7.12 -0.59 -12.98
N SER A 189 7.83 0.45 -12.56
CA SER A 189 7.30 1.82 -12.48
C SER A 189 6.60 2.28 -13.76
N LYS A 190 7.12 1.92 -14.94
CA LYS A 190 6.50 2.30 -16.21
C LYS A 190 5.08 1.72 -16.39
N TYR A 191 4.83 0.53 -15.89
CA TYR A 191 3.52 -0.12 -15.98
C TYR A 191 2.53 0.50 -14.99
N PHE A 192 2.96 0.83 -13.77
CA PHE A 192 2.14 1.61 -12.86
C PHE A 192 1.78 2.97 -13.44
N VAL A 193 2.73 3.68 -14.06
CA VAL A 193 2.47 4.96 -14.77
C VAL A 193 1.44 4.80 -15.89
N GLN A 194 1.56 3.74 -16.70
CA GLN A 194 0.60 3.46 -17.77
C GLN A 194 -0.80 3.15 -17.21
N ALA A 195 -0.88 2.35 -16.15
CA ALA A 195 -2.16 2.02 -15.51
C ALA A 195 -2.82 3.27 -14.89
N VAL A 196 -2.04 4.16 -14.25
CA VAL A 196 -2.55 5.45 -13.75
C VAL A 196 -3.10 6.30 -14.89
N ARG A 197 -2.38 6.42 -16.02
CA ARG A 197 -2.84 7.18 -17.20
C ARG A 197 -4.12 6.59 -17.78
N GLU A 198 -4.22 5.27 -17.87
CA GLU A 198 -5.44 4.60 -18.34
C GLU A 198 -6.61 4.86 -17.39
N ALA A 199 -6.40 4.80 -16.08
CA ALA A 199 -7.44 5.15 -15.11
C ALA A 199 -7.86 6.63 -15.25
N ARG A 200 -6.92 7.55 -15.50
CA ARG A 200 -7.21 8.98 -15.74
C ARG A 200 -7.92 9.25 -17.05
N SER A 201 -7.70 8.43 -18.09
CA SER A 201 -8.47 8.54 -19.34
C SER A 201 -9.97 8.28 -19.11
N LYS A 202 -10.30 7.40 -18.14
CA LYS A 202 -11.68 7.11 -17.73
C LYS A 202 -12.25 8.16 -16.78
N SER A 203 -11.44 8.73 -15.90
CA SER A 203 -11.83 9.75 -14.92
C SER A 203 -10.72 10.79 -14.74
N PRO A 204 -10.74 11.88 -15.53
CA PRO A 204 -9.67 12.88 -15.55
C PRO A 204 -9.53 13.67 -14.24
N HIS A 205 -10.62 13.84 -13.48
CA HIS A 205 -10.63 14.65 -12.28
C HIS A 205 -10.09 13.91 -11.07
N LEU A 206 -9.12 14.51 -10.39
CA LEU A 206 -8.43 13.94 -9.23
C LEU A 206 -9.38 13.61 -8.07
N ASP A 207 -10.41 14.44 -7.85
CA ASP A 207 -11.38 14.27 -6.77
C ASP A 207 -12.52 13.27 -7.09
N GLN A 208 -12.71 12.91 -8.36
CA GLN A 208 -13.73 11.92 -8.76
C GLN A 208 -13.24 10.49 -8.60
N LEU A 209 -11.95 10.28 -8.82
CA LEU A 209 -11.29 9.00 -8.68
C LEU A 209 -9.94 9.21 -8.01
N VAL A 210 -9.79 8.75 -6.79
CA VAL A 210 -8.52 8.80 -6.06
C VAL A 210 -7.66 7.62 -6.48
N ILE A 211 -6.38 7.85 -6.78
CA ILE A 211 -5.45 6.79 -7.18
C ILE A 211 -4.24 6.79 -6.26
N PHE A 212 -3.99 5.65 -5.64
CA PHE A 212 -2.70 5.30 -5.03
C PHE A 212 -1.94 4.38 -5.99
N ALA A 213 -0.65 4.64 -6.22
CA ALA A 213 0.15 3.80 -7.12
C ALA A 213 1.60 3.62 -6.64
N GLY A 214 2.16 2.45 -6.96
CA GLY A 214 3.57 2.12 -6.79
C GLY A 214 3.84 1.10 -5.68
N ALA A 215 5.09 0.71 -5.57
CA ALA A 215 5.64 -0.30 -4.69
C ALA A 215 6.98 0.18 -4.10
N CYS A 216 7.77 -0.73 -3.51
CA CYS A 216 9.11 -0.42 -3.03
C CYS A 216 9.96 0.25 -4.12
N GLN A 217 10.63 1.35 -3.77
CA GLN A 217 11.56 2.07 -4.64
C GLN A 217 10.98 2.59 -5.98
N SER A 218 9.66 2.64 -6.16
CA SER A 218 9.04 3.13 -7.39
C SER A 218 9.44 4.55 -7.76
N HIS A 219 9.31 4.89 -9.04
CA HIS A 219 9.58 6.23 -9.56
C HIS A 219 8.44 7.19 -9.22
N PHE A 220 8.46 7.71 -8.00
CA PHE A 220 7.42 8.55 -7.39
C PHE A 220 6.95 9.70 -8.28
N GLU A 221 7.89 10.48 -8.81
CA GLU A 221 7.59 11.70 -9.58
C GLU A 221 6.78 11.36 -10.84
N SER A 222 7.11 10.28 -11.53
CA SER A 222 6.35 9.87 -12.73
C SER A 222 4.95 9.38 -12.38
N LEU A 223 4.74 8.78 -11.22
CA LEU A 223 3.42 8.35 -10.77
C LEU A 223 2.53 9.56 -10.46
N ILE A 224 3.04 10.56 -9.74
CA ILE A 224 2.31 11.81 -9.46
C ILE A 224 2.03 12.56 -10.78
N HIS A 225 3.02 12.71 -11.67
CA HIS A 225 2.83 13.36 -12.98
C HIS A 225 1.83 12.62 -13.89
N ALA A 226 1.69 11.29 -13.73
CA ALA A 226 0.68 10.52 -14.43
C ALA A 226 -0.74 10.76 -13.91
N GLY A 227 -0.88 11.38 -12.73
CA GLY A 227 -2.14 11.72 -12.10
C GLY A 227 -2.50 10.86 -10.88
N ALA A 228 -1.55 10.16 -10.26
CA ALA A 228 -1.80 9.55 -8.96
C ALA A 228 -1.98 10.63 -7.88
N ASN A 229 -2.94 10.43 -6.98
CA ASN A 229 -3.13 11.32 -5.82
C ASN A 229 -2.07 11.02 -4.74
N PHE A 230 -1.76 9.75 -4.56
CA PHE A 230 -0.73 9.27 -3.65
C PHE A 230 0.15 8.25 -4.38
N ALA A 231 1.41 8.25 -4.01
CA ALA A 231 2.36 7.30 -4.57
C ALA A 231 3.39 6.86 -3.52
N SER A 232 4.00 5.70 -3.78
CA SER A 232 5.05 5.16 -2.94
C SER A 232 6.43 5.66 -3.33
N SER A 233 7.28 5.70 -2.33
CA SER A 233 8.73 5.75 -2.40
C SER A 233 9.34 7.05 -2.95
N PRO A 234 8.96 8.25 -2.44
CA PRO A 234 9.62 9.49 -2.81
C PRO A 234 11.14 9.45 -2.54
N SER A 235 11.58 8.79 -1.49
CA SER A 235 13.00 8.62 -1.15
C SER A 235 13.63 7.33 -1.68
N ARG A 236 12.91 6.57 -2.52
CA ARG A 236 13.38 5.28 -3.07
C ARG A 236 13.67 4.23 -1.99
N VAL A 237 12.85 4.21 -0.95
CA VAL A 237 12.92 3.24 0.14
C VAL A 237 11.91 2.11 -0.05
N ASN A 238 12.07 1.06 0.73
CA ASN A 238 11.07 0.00 0.82
C ASN A 238 9.86 0.50 1.61
N ILE A 239 8.66 0.08 1.22
CA ILE A 239 7.41 0.42 1.89
C ILE A 239 6.81 -0.82 2.54
N HIS A 240 6.14 -0.63 3.66
CA HIS A 240 5.40 -1.70 4.30
C HIS A 240 4.19 -2.11 3.45
N ALA A 241 3.86 -3.41 3.47
CA ALA A 241 2.79 -3.95 2.62
C ALA A 241 1.42 -3.33 2.91
N LEU A 242 1.15 -2.94 4.16
CA LEU A 242 -0.13 -2.40 4.63
C LEU A 242 -0.26 -0.88 4.48
N ASP A 243 0.82 -0.15 4.21
CA ASP A 243 0.78 1.32 4.09
C ASP A 243 -0.28 1.86 3.13
N PRO A 244 -0.49 1.27 1.93
CA PRO A 244 -1.53 1.71 1.02
C PRO A 244 -2.94 1.63 1.63
N VAL A 245 -3.18 0.65 2.51
CA VAL A 245 -4.48 0.45 3.17
C VAL A 245 -4.81 1.60 4.11
N TYR A 246 -3.85 2.06 4.92
CA TYR A 246 -4.05 3.19 5.84
C TYR A 246 -4.36 4.49 5.10
N ILE A 247 -3.65 4.76 3.98
CA ILE A 247 -3.91 5.93 3.13
C ILE A 247 -5.35 5.88 2.60
N VAL A 248 -5.72 4.78 1.99
CA VAL A 248 -7.04 4.59 1.36
C VAL A 248 -8.15 4.64 2.39
N ALA A 249 -7.96 4.02 3.55
CA ALA A 249 -8.94 4.02 4.62
C ALA A 249 -9.19 5.44 5.16
N LYS A 250 -8.15 6.25 5.35
CA LYS A 250 -8.31 7.65 5.74
C LYS A 250 -9.17 8.43 4.76
N ILE A 251 -8.96 8.23 3.46
CA ILE A 251 -9.75 8.86 2.39
C ILE A 251 -11.19 8.34 2.40
N CYS A 252 -11.39 7.03 2.58
CA CYS A 252 -12.71 6.40 2.65
C CYS A 252 -13.60 6.95 3.78
N PHE A 253 -12.99 7.28 4.92
CA PHE A 253 -13.70 7.78 6.10
C PHE A 253 -13.68 9.31 6.25
N THR A 254 -13.04 10.03 5.34
CA THR A 254 -13.12 11.49 5.29
C THR A 254 -14.30 11.91 4.41
N GLY A 255 -15.11 12.86 4.89
CA GLY A 255 -16.27 13.38 4.17
C GLY A 255 -15.92 13.99 2.82
N PHE A 256 -16.78 13.86 1.83
CA PHE A 256 -16.52 14.37 0.47
C PHE A 256 -16.40 15.91 0.39
N LYS A 257 -16.82 16.64 1.43
CA LYS A 257 -16.67 18.08 1.57
C LYS A 257 -15.33 18.47 2.20
N ASP A 258 -14.68 17.53 2.88
CA ASP A 258 -13.43 17.74 3.61
C ASP A 258 -12.22 17.33 2.75
N SER A 259 -11.11 18.05 2.93
CA SER A 259 -9.82 17.68 2.34
C SER A 259 -9.04 16.73 3.25
N VAL A 260 -8.33 15.83 2.64
CA VAL A 260 -7.37 14.93 3.26
C VAL A 260 -5.97 15.52 3.07
N ASN A 261 -5.37 16.00 4.17
CA ASN A 261 -4.01 16.51 4.17
C ASN A 261 -3.01 15.34 4.08
N VAL A 262 -1.94 15.50 3.31
CA VAL A 262 -0.94 14.44 3.09
C VAL A 262 -0.30 14.01 4.41
N TRP A 263 0.04 14.93 5.30
CA TRP A 263 0.63 14.62 6.61
C TRP A 263 -0.29 13.81 7.51
N ASP A 264 -1.59 14.13 7.51
CA ASP A 264 -2.59 13.40 8.30
C ASP A 264 -2.76 11.95 7.85
N VAL A 265 -2.47 11.68 6.58
CA VAL A 265 -2.50 10.32 6.03
C VAL A 265 -1.23 9.57 6.40
N ILE A 266 -0.07 10.20 6.18
CA ILE A 266 1.24 9.55 6.34
C ILE A 266 1.52 9.18 7.80
N ARG A 267 1.08 9.97 8.77
CA ARG A 267 1.32 9.70 10.20
C ARG A 267 0.80 8.36 10.70
N ASN A 268 -0.21 7.78 10.02
CA ASN A 268 -0.81 6.50 10.38
C ASN A 268 -0.16 5.32 9.63
N THR A 269 0.82 5.59 8.78
CA THR A 269 1.53 4.57 8.02
C THR A 269 2.80 4.11 8.73
N LEU A 270 3.23 2.88 8.47
CA LEU A 270 4.40 2.29 9.11
C LEU A 270 5.72 2.86 8.56
N THR A 271 5.75 3.18 7.26
CA THR A 271 6.98 3.67 6.60
C THR A 271 7.15 5.19 6.70
N GLY A 272 6.04 5.95 6.83
CA GLY A 272 6.06 7.40 6.95
C GLY A 272 6.44 8.13 5.66
N ASP A 273 6.90 9.38 5.79
CA ASP A 273 7.16 10.35 4.72
C ASP A 273 8.29 9.97 3.76
N LYS A 274 9.21 9.13 4.17
CA LYS A 274 10.26 8.59 3.28
C LYS A 274 9.70 7.60 2.27
N GLY A 275 8.68 6.85 2.68
CA GLY A 275 8.08 5.79 1.87
C GLY A 275 6.84 6.22 1.10
N LEU A 276 6.19 7.29 1.51
CA LEU A 276 4.88 7.68 0.99
C LEU A 276 4.77 9.18 0.81
N GLY A 277 4.07 9.59 -0.23
CA GLY A 277 3.79 10.98 -0.53
C GLY A 277 2.56 11.13 -1.42
N GLY A 278 2.15 12.36 -1.67
CA GLY A 278 0.98 12.61 -2.51
C GLY A 278 0.62 14.07 -2.59
N ILE A 279 -0.60 14.31 -3.02
CA ILE A 279 -1.21 15.63 -3.10
C ILE A 279 -2.45 15.68 -2.23
N GLU A 280 -2.80 16.85 -1.73
CA GLU A 280 -4.06 17.08 -1.02
C GLU A 280 -5.23 16.62 -1.90
N THR A 281 -6.16 15.88 -1.31
CA THR A 281 -7.28 15.32 -2.06
C THR A 281 -8.55 15.32 -1.21
N LYS A 282 -9.72 15.28 -1.82
CA LYS A 282 -10.99 15.20 -1.09
C LYS A 282 -11.26 13.80 -0.58
N GLY A 283 -11.97 13.73 0.56
CA GLY A 283 -12.54 12.48 1.03
C GLY A 283 -13.65 11.97 0.11
N VAL A 284 -14.08 10.73 0.33
CA VAL A 284 -15.11 10.09 -0.51
C VAL A 284 -16.31 9.59 0.30
N LEU A 285 -16.29 9.73 1.64
CA LEU A 285 -17.41 9.35 2.49
C LEU A 285 -18.63 10.23 2.22
N ARG A 286 -19.78 9.59 2.02
CA ARG A 286 -21.05 10.29 1.91
C ARG A 286 -21.91 9.99 3.12
N THR A 287 -22.53 11.03 3.66
CA THR A 287 -23.45 10.93 4.78
C THR A 287 -24.84 11.31 4.30
N GLY A 288 -25.83 10.51 4.63
CA GLY A 288 -27.23 10.74 4.30
C GLY A 288 -28.12 10.58 5.50
N MET A 289 -29.32 11.18 5.43
CA MET A 289 -30.37 11.01 6.43
C MET A 289 -31.24 9.81 6.02
N PRO A 290 -31.70 8.96 6.96
CA PRO A 290 -32.60 7.89 6.64
C PRO A 290 -33.96 8.50 6.25
N TYR A 291 -34.59 7.95 5.22
CA TYR A 291 -36.04 8.11 5.06
C TYR A 291 -36.69 7.20 6.09
N LYS A 292 -37.77 7.68 6.72
CA LYS A 292 -38.60 6.84 7.57
C LYS A 292 -39.22 5.75 6.69
N ILE A 293 -38.80 4.50 6.93
CA ILE A 293 -39.63 3.38 6.49
C ILE A 293 -40.84 3.50 7.38
N SER A 294 -41.98 3.88 6.84
CA SER A 294 -43.26 3.79 7.52
C SER A 294 -43.42 2.33 7.92
N GLU A 295 -43.40 2.04 9.23
CA GLU A 295 -43.95 0.81 9.75
C GLU A 295 -45.48 0.85 9.55
N GLU A 296 -45.88 0.69 8.33
CA GLU A 296 -47.25 0.43 7.93
C GLU A 296 -47.21 -0.68 6.89
N GLU A 297 -47.16 -1.92 7.40
CA GLU A 297 -48.03 -3.04 6.98
C GLU A 297 -47.67 -4.30 7.77
#